data_23b2f619042aafe3173dd9dce63c31f6
#
_entry.id   23b2f619042aafe3173dd9dce63c31f6
#
_cell.length_a   1.000
_cell.length_b   1.000
_cell.length_c   1.000
_cell.angle_alpha   90.00
_cell.angle_beta   90.00
_cell.angle_gamma   90.00
#
_symmetry.space_group_name_H-M   'P 1'
#
loop_
_entity.id
_entity.type
_entity.pdbx_description
1 polymer ?
#
loop_
_entity_poly.entity_id
_entity_poly.type
_entity_poly.pdbx_seq_one_letter_code
_entity_poly.pdbx_strand_id
1 'polypeptide(L)'
;QAEGSDSDCVLKPVRVYPNPLDRDSSIVLCEVWNVDDTPHETNTRRELEETLVDLCYDIDEWVGFEQEYTLFPKYGSEGDDRPYGWVDYEEPPPQGDYYCGRNAGEDIMKKHMNACIQAGISICGTNAEVMLGQWEYQIGAGGSIHMSDDLWVARWLMERICEHHDLSVSLHPKPVQGDWNGAGCHTNFSTGIMREEIGGMAEILNACLKLKDTHKEHIKVYGQDNEQRLTGEHETCDIDTFRYGVSDRGASIRI
;
A
#
# COMPACT_ATOMS: atom_id res chain seq x y z
N GLN A 1 15.26 1.18 14.23
CA GLN A 1 15.99 -0.11 14.19
C GLN A 1 17.30 -0.09 14.98
N ALA A 2 17.92 1.04 15.19
CA ALA A 2 19.19 1.18 15.91
C ALA A 2 18.98 2.05 17.16
N GLU A 3 18.88 1.45 18.33
CA GLU A 3 18.67 2.13 19.60
C GLU A 3 19.77 1.81 20.61
N GLY A 4 20.38 2.84 21.21
CA GLY A 4 21.33 2.69 22.30
C GLY A 4 22.70 2.17 21.90
N SER A 5 23.31 1.34 22.77
CA SER A 5 24.58 0.61 22.52
C SER A 5 24.28 -0.78 21.96
N ASP A 6 25.19 -1.35 21.16
CA ASP A 6 25.00 -2.60 20.42
C ASP A 6 23.86 -2.53 19.39
N SER A 7 23.76 -1.38 18.70
CA SER A 7 22.70 -1.08 17.75
C SER A 7 23.06 -1.40 16.29
N ASP A 8 24.19 -2.02 16.03
CA ASP A 8 24.58 -2.42 14.69
C ASP A 8 23.65 -3.50 14.16
N CYS A 9 23.21 -3.32 12.91
CA CYS A 9 22.40 -4.29 12.20
C CYS A 9 23.13 -4.77 10.94
N VAL A 10 22.84 -6.00 10.53
CA VAL A 10 23.36 -6.59 9.29
C VAL A 10 22.30 -6.48 8.22
N LEU A 11 22.67 -5.95 7.05
CA LEU A 11 21.80 -5.93 5.87
C LEU A 11 22.09 -7.16 5.01
N LYS A 12 21.08 -8.01 4.81
CA LYS A 12 21.15 -9.16 3.90
C LYS A 12 20.40 -8.83 2.61
N PRO A 13 21.06 -8.76 1.44
CA PRO A 13 20.38 -8.49 0.19
C PRO A 13 19.46 -9.64 -0.18
N VAL A 14 18.22 -9.32 -0.56
CA VAL A 14 17.20 -10.31 -0.93
C VAL A 14 16.69 -10.13 -2.35
N ARG A 15 16.75 -8.89 -2.89
CA ARG A 15 16.32 -8.64 -4.27
C ARG A 15 17.03 -7.43 -4.86
N VAL A 16 17.25 -7.46 -6.17
CA VAL A 16 17.90 -6.38 -6.94
C VAL A 16 16.95 -5.91 -8.04
N TYR A 17 16.82 -4.59 -8.19
CA TYR A 17 16.04 -3.95 -9.23
C TYR A 17 16.92 -3.03 -10.06
N PRO A 18 16.72 -2.92 -11.38
CA PRO A 18 17.28 -1.81 -12.17
C PRO A 18 16.84 -0.47 -11.56
N ASN A 19 17.76 0.49 -11.48
CA ASN A 19 17.39 1.82 -10.99
C ASN A 19 16.95 2.71 -12.16
N PRO A 20 15.65 3.05 -12.28
CA PRO A 20 15.15 3.89 -13.38
C PRO A 20 15.57 5.36 -13.27
N LEU A 21 16.01 5.79 -12.07
CA LEU A 21 16.45 7.17 -11.81
C LEU A 21 17.94 7.37 -12.06
N ASP A 22 18.71 6.28 -12.11
CA ASP A 22 20.15 6.30 -12.39
C ASP A 22 20.56 4.98 -13.05
N ARG A 23 20.82 5.00 -14.37
CA ARG A 23 21.06 3.81 -15.18
C ARG A 23 22.35 3.06 -14.84
N ASP A 24 23.27 3.71 -14.14
CA ASP A 24 24.56 3.13 -13.77
C ASP A 24 24.52 2.47 -12.38
N SER A 25 23.37 2.43 -11.75
CA SER A 25 23.17 1.86 -10.42
C SER A 25 21.99 0.88 -10.35
N SER A 26 21.90 0.17 -9.23
CA SER A 26 20.80 -0.76 -8.92
C SER A 26 20.21 -0.43 -7.55
N ILE A 27 18.93 -0.71 -7.39
CA ILE A 27 18.26 -0.68 -6.09
C ILE A 27 18.37 -2.08 -5.50
N VAL A 28 18.89 -2.19 -4.27
CA VAL A 28 19.02 -3.46 -3.56
C VAL A 28 18.10 -3.45 -2.34
N LEU A 29 17.07 -4.27 -2.37
CA LEU A 29 16.23 -4.52 -1.20
C LEU A 29 16.96 -5.47 -0.25
N CYS A 30 17.00 -5.11 1.03
CA CYS A 30 17.68 -5.87 2.06
C CYS A 30 16.76 -6.18 3.23
N GLU A 31 16.91 -7.33 3.81
CA GLU A 31 16.42 -7.65 5.15
C GLU A 31 17.35 -7.09 6.22
N VAL A 32 16.78 -6.75 7.37
CA VAL A 32 17.54 -6.31 8.55
C VAL A 32 17.67 -7.46 9.54
N TRP A 33 18.90 -7.73 9.97
CA TRP A 33 19.24 -8.81 10.90
C TRP A 33 20.06 -8.28 12.05
N ASN A 34 19.94 -8.92 13.20
CA ASN A 34 20.81 -8.67 14.36
C ASN A 34 22.21 -9.26 14.11
N VAL A 35 23.20 -8.80 14.87
CA VAL A 35 24.60 -9.26 14.74
C VAL A 35 24.79 -10.74 15.13
N ASP A 36 23.86 -11.31 15.90
CA ASP A 36 23.84 -12.73 16.28
C ASP A 36 23.19 -13.64 15.25
N ASP A 37 22.93 -13.10 14.06
CA ASP A 37 22.28 -13.82 12.92
C ASP A 37 20.81 -14.21 13.16
N THR A 38 20.12 -13.52 14.08
CA THR A 38 18.66 -13.60 14.23
C THR A 38 17.98 -12.50 13.40
N PRO A 39 16.74 -12.73 12.88
CA PRO A 39 15.99 -11.65 12.23
C PRO A 39 15.76 -10.49 13.22
N HIS A 40 15.92 -9.25 12.74
CA HIS A 40 15.54 -8.09 13.56
C HIS A 40 14.03 -8.07 13.77
N GLU A 41 13.54 -7.57 14.89
CA GLU A 41 12.09 -7.54 15.24
C GLU A 41 11.21 -6.82 14.21
N THR A 42 11.79 -5.93 13.38
CA THR A 42 11.09 -5.23 12.30
C THR A 42 11.17 -5.96 10.96
N ASN A 43 11.75 -7.15 10.91
CA ASN A 43 11.92 -7.92 9.67
C ASN A 43 10.70 -8.83 9.40
N THR A 44 9.56 -8.21 9.14
CA THR A 44 8.30 -8.91 8.84
C THR A 44 8.34 -9.71 7.53
N ARG A 45 9.27 -9.38 6.63
CA ARG A 45 9.49 -10.16 5.40
C ARG A 45 9.92 -11.58 5.71
N ARG A 46 10.80 -11.76 6.70
CA ARG A 46 11.26 -13.08 7.14
C ARG A 46 10.13 -13.90 7.76
N GLU A 47 9.27 -13.27 8.56
CA GLU A 47 8.08 -13.92 9.14
C GLU A 47 7.13 -14.43 8.04
N LEU A 48 6.93 -13.63 6.98
CA LEU A 48 6.12 -14.06 5.83
C LEU A 48 6.76 -15.26 5.12
N GLU A 49 8.07 -15.22 4.87
CA GLU A 49 8.79 -16.32 4.23
C GLU A 49 8.69 -17.62 5.04
N GLU A 50 8.87 -17.56 6.36
CA GLU A 50 8.73 -18.71 7.26
C GLU A 50 7.29 -19.25 7.27
N THR A 51 6.28 -18.36 7.27
CA THR A 51 4.88 -18.75 7.17
C THR A 51 4.60 -19.51 5.87
N LEU A 52 5.15 -19.06 4.74
CA LEU A 52 4.97 -19.75 3.45
C LEU A 52 5.68 -21.11 3.41
N VAL A 53 6.85 -21.22 4.05
CA VAL A 53 7.55 -22.51 4.21
C VAL A 53 6.71 -23.47 5.03
N ASP A 54 6.14 -23.04 6.14
CA ASP A 54 5.29 -23.84 7.01
C ASP A 54 4.01 -24.31 6.31
N LEU A 55 3.48 -23.50 5.39
CA LEU A 55 2.36 -23.83 4.50
C LEU A 55 2.79 -24.72 3.31
N CYS A 56 4.06 -25.15 3.25
CA CYS A 56 4.64 -25.99 2.19
C CYS A 56 4.56 -25.39 0.78
N TYR A 57 4.38 -24.06 0.62
CA TYR A 57 4.15 -23.37 -0.67
C TYR A 57 3.04 -23.98 -1.55
N ASP A 58 2.16 -24.81 -0.98
CA ASP A 58 1.19 -25.61 -1.73
C ASP A 58 -0.17 -24.90 -1.92
N ILE A 59 -0.31 -23.70 -1.34
CA ILE A 59 -1.59 -22.98 -1.39
C ILE A 59 -1.75 -22.11 -2.64
N ASP A 60 -0.68 -21.93 -3.43
CA ASP A 60 -0.64 -21.06 -4.61
C ASP A 60 -1.27 -19.70 -4.29
N GLU A 61 -0.73 -19.03 -3.24
CA GLU A 61 -1.22 -17.75 -2.79
C GLU A 61 -0.87 -16.65 -3.78
N TRP A 62 -1.83 -15.79 -4.05
CA TRP A 62 -1.63 -14.54 -4.76
C TRP A 62 -2.10 -13.38 -3.91
N VAL A 63 -1.31 -12.31 -3.92
CA VAL A 63 -1.70 -11.02 -3.38
C VAL A 63 -1.61 -9.93 -4.44
N GLY A 64 -2.38 -8.88 -4.24
CA GLY A 64 -2.29 -7.64 -5.01
C GLY A 64 -2.58 -6.48 -4.08
N PHE A 65 -1.96 -5.34 -4.34
CA PHE A 65 -2.09 -4.15 -3.53
C PHE A 65 -2.66 -3.00 -4.36
N GLU A 66 -3.60 -2.27 -3.77
CA GLU A 66 -4.17 -1.03 -4.30
C GLU A 66 -3.71 0.09 -3.36
N GLN A 67 -2.58 0.72 -3.67
CA GLN A 67 -1.99 1.75 -2.83
C GLN A 67 -2.49 3.13 -3.22
N GLU A 68 -3.36 3.68 -2.40
CA GLU A 68 -3.74 5.08 -2.46
C GLU A 68 -2.66 5.98 -1.84
N TYR A 69 -2.50 7.18 -2.37
CA TYR A 69 -1.57 8.18 -1.88
C TYR A 69 -2.05 9.60 -2.19
N THR A 70 -1.59 10.57 -1.40
CA THR A 70 -1.90 11.98 -1.63
C THR A 70 -0.63 12.77 -1.83
N LEU A 71 -0.61 13.61 -2.86
CA LEU A 71 0.50 14.52 -3.14
C LEU A 71 0.32 15.84 -2.38
N PHE A 72 1.42 16.34 -1.82
CA PHE A 72 1.49 17.64 -1.15
C PHE A 72 2.67 18.45 -1.71
N PRO A 73 2.61 19.78 -1.68
CA PRO A 73 3.78 20.63 -1.88
C PRO A 73 4.86 20.32 -0.82
N LYS A 74 6.13 20.15 -1.20
CA LYS A 74 7.23 19.83 -0.28
C LYS A 74 7.54 20.93 0.71
N TYR A 75 7.38 22.16 0.23
CA TYR A 75 7.60 23.39 0.99
C TYR A 75 6.35 24.25 0.85
N GLY A 76 5.27 23.86 1.52
CA GLY A 76 4.13 24.75 1.68
C GLY A 76 4.60 26.05 2.34
N SER A 77 4.06 27.22 1.93
CA SER A 77 4.14 28.42 2.75
C SER A 77 3.73 28.03 4.17
N GLU A 78 4.40 28.50 5.22
CA GLU A 78 4.09 28.15 6.61
C GLU A 78 2.57 28.10 6.83
N GLY A 79 2.03 26.90 7.11
CA GLY A 79 0.62 26.66 7.35
C GLY A 79 -0.24 26.21 6.16
N ASP A 80 0.32 25.90 5.00
CA ASP A 80 -0.45 25.30 3.88
C ASP A 80 -0.25 23.78 3.79
N ASP A 81 -1.00 23.04 4.60
CA ASP A 81 -1.05 21.57 4.60
C ASP A 81 -2.05 21.01 3.56
N ARG A 82 -2.39 21.82 2.55
CA ARG A 82 -3.37 21.41 1.53
C ARG A 82 -2.73 20.51 0.47
N PRO A 83 -3.47 19.51 -0.03
CA PRO A 83 -3.02 18.67 -1.12
C PRO A 83 -2.60 19.44 -2.37
N TYR A 84 -1.75 18.83 -3.17
CA TYR A 84 -1.27 19.40 -4.42
C TYR A 84 -2.43 19.69 -5.39
N GLY A 85 -2.44 20.89 -5.94
CA GLY A 85 -3.50 21.40 -6.82
C GLY A 85 -4.60 22.20 -6.11
N TRP A 86 -4.67 22.18 -4.76
CA TRP A 86 -5.68 22.95 -4.02
C TRP A 86 -5.38 24.45 -3.95
N VAL A 87 -4.15 24.86 -4.18
CA VAL A 87 -3.72 26.27 -4.14
C VAL A 87 -4.51 27.18 -5.09
N ASP A 88 -5.01 26.60 -6.19
CA ASP A 88 -5.78 27.34 -7.20
C ASP A 88 -7.25 27.57 -6.78
N TYR A 89 -7.66 27.14 -5.59
CA TYR A 89 -9.03 27.24 -5.09
C TYR A 89 -9.07 28.11 -3.83
N GLU A 90 -10.00 29.06 -3.79
CA GLU A 90 -10.27 29.85 -2.58
C GLU A 90 -10.87 29.00 -1.47
N GLU A 91 -11.79 28.09 -1.83
CA GLU A 91 -12.39 27.08 -0.96
C GLU A 91 -11.89 25.69 -1.37
N PRO A 92 -11.93 24.68 -0.48
CA PRO A 92 -11.55 23.32 -0.84
C PRO A 92 -12.30 22.82 -2.08
N PRO A 93 -11.62 22.19 -3.05
CA PRO A 93 -12.27 21.71 -4.26
C PRO A 93 -13.27 20.59 -3.96
N PRO A 94 -14.30 20.39 -4.79
CA PRO A 94 -15.26 19.31 -4.58
C PRO A 94 -14.58 17.92 -4.68
N GLN A 95 -15.11 16.94 -3.96
CA GLN A 95 -14.75 15.54 -4.09
C GLN A 95 -15.62 14.85 -5.15
N GLY A 96 -15.15 13.69 -5.67
CA GLY A 96 -15.97 12.79 -6.50
C GLY A 96 -15.53 12.64 -7.94
N ASP A 97 -14.43 13.26 -8.35
CA ASP A 97 -13.92 13.17 -9.73
C ASP A 97 -13.05 11.93 -9.92
N TYR A 98 -13.69 10.74 -9.89
CA TYR A 98 -13.02 9.44 -10.08
C TYR A 98 -12.45 9.24 -11.49
N TYR A 99 -11.34 8.53 -11.58
CA TYR A 99 -10.75 7.86 -12.74
C TYR A 99 -10.38 8.77 -13.92
N CYS A 100 -11.29 9.48 -14.48
CA CYS A 100 -11.13 10.34 -15.65
C CYS A 100 -11.55 11.79 -15.37
N GLY A 101 -11.75 12.12 -14.12
CA GLY A 101 -12.01 13.48 -13.68
C GLY A 101 -10.75 14.35 -13.70
N ARG A 102 -10.93 15.63 -13.41
CA ARG A 102 -9.83 16.58 -13.31
C ARG A 102 -9.05 16.32 -12.02
N ASN A 103 -7.76 15.97 -12.14
CA ASN A 103 -6.89 15.78 -10.99
C ASN A 103 -5.55 16.50 -11.19
N ALA A 104 -4.85 16.77 -10.08
CA ALA A 104 -3.51 17.34 -10.06
C ALA A 104 -2.47 16.23 -9.86
N GLY A 105 -1.31 16.32 -10.55
CA GLY A 105 -0.21 15.37 -10.38
C GLY A 105 -0.19 14.22 -11.39
N GLU A 106 -0.94 14.28 -12.49
CA GLU A 106 -0.93 13.25 -13.54
C GLU A 106 0.47 12.99 -14.10
N ASP A 107 1.30 14.01 -14.23
CA ASP A 107 2.68 13.88 -14.70
C ASP A 107 3.57 13.11 -13.71
N ILE A 108 3.36 13.28 -12.41
CA ILE A 108 4.03 12.53 -11.35
C ILE A 108 3.60 11.07 -11.39
N MET A 109 2.28 10.81 -11.47
CA MET A 109 1.73 9.47 -11.60
C MET A 109 2.33 8.75 -12.82
N LYS A 110 2.38 9.39 -13.99
CA LYS A 110 2.97 8.80 -15.20
C LYS A 110 4.46 8.51 -15.08
N LYS A 111 5.21 9.41 -14.45
CA LYS A 111 6.65 9.20 -14.19
C LYS A 111 6.86 8.01 -13.25
N HIS A 112 6.07 7.92 -12.19
CA HIS A 112 6.13 6.80 -11.25
C HIS A 112 5.79 5.46 -11.93
N MET A 113 4.69 5.40 -12.66
CA MET A 113 4.30 4.20 -13.42
C MET A 113 5.42 3.75 -14.36
N ASN A 114 6.00 4.68 -15.13
CA ASN A 114 7.09 4.38 -16.05
C ASN A 114 8.36 3.92 -15.31
N ALA A 115 8.67 4.51 -14.16
CA ALA A 115 9.80 4.09 -13.34
C ALA A 115 9.59 2.68 -12.79
N CYS A 116 8.40 2.36 -12.29
CA CYS A 116 8.06 1.00 -11.83
C CYS A 116 8.21 -0.03 -12.96
N ILE A 117 7.71 0.28 -14.15
CA ILE A 117 7.86 -0.61 -15.34
C ILE A 117 9.34 -0.82 -15.67
N GLN A 118 10.15 0.24 -15.68
CA GLN A 118 11.60 0.15 -15.98
C GLN A 118 12.36 -0.60 -14.89
N ALA A 119 11.95 -0.53 -13.64
CA ALA A 119 12.50 -1.30 -12.54
C ALA A 119 12.08 -2.78 -12.57
N GLY A 120 11.14 -3.17 -13.43
CA GLY A 120 10.58 -4.53 -13.50
C GLY A 120 9.59 -4.85 -12.38
N ILE A 121 9.00 -3.82 -11.77
CA ILE A 121 7.95 -3.94 -10.76
C ILE A 121 6.63 -4.35 -11.44
N SER A 122 5.88 -5.21 -10.79
CA SER A 122 4.59 -5.74 -11.28
C SER A 122 3.45 -4.73 -11.12
N ILE A 123 3.66 -3.48 -11.59
CA ILE A 123 2.60 -2.47 -11.59
C ILE A 123 1.58 -2.81 -12.70
N CYS A 124 0.29 -2.84 -12.37
CA CYS A 124 -0.77 -3.24 -13.29
C CYS A 124 -1.79 -2.14 -13.59
N GLY A 125 -1.81 -1.06 -12.84
CA GLY A 125 -2.69 0.05 -13.09
C GLY A 125 -2.42 1.28 -12.25
N THR A 126 -3.06 2.38 -12.63
CA THR A 126 -3.12 3.64 -11.88
C THR A 126 -4.44 4.33 -12.14
N ASN A 127 -4.97 5.02 -11.15
CA ASN A 127 -6.17 5.85 -11.30
C ASN A 127 -6.13 7.08 -10.39
N ALA A 128 -6.89 8.10 -10.76
CA ALA A 128 -7.18 9.19 -9.88
C ALA A 128 -8.18 8.76 -8.81
N GLU A 129 -8.08 9.37 -7.64
CA GLU A 129 -8.96 9.14 -6.51
C GLU A 129 -9.96 10.29 -6.29
N VAL A 130 -10.77 10.18 -5.23
CA VAL A 130 -11.92 11.06 -4.96
C VAL A 130 -11.50 12.51 -4.70
N MET A 131 -10.38 12.69 -4.01
CA MET A 131 -9.86 13.97 -3.58
C MET A 131 -8.84 14.51 -4.59
N LEU A 132 -8.90 15.80 -4.92
CA LEU A 132 -7.90 16.43 -5.79
C LEU A 132 -6.48 16.28 -5.18
N GLY A 133 -5.54 15.77 -5.99
CA GLY A 133 -4.18 15.44 -5.55
C GLY A 133 -4.02 14.02 -4.98
N GLN A 134 -5.10 13.25 -4.91
CA GLN A 134 -5.10 11.85 -4.48
C GLN A 134 -5.12 10.92 -5.69
N TRP A 135 -4.29 9.88 -5.63
CA TRP A 135 -4.08 8.89 -6.68
C TRP A 135 -3.95 7.49 -6.09
N GLU A 136 -4.07 6.50 -6.94
CA GLU A 136 -3.83 5.10 -6.62
C GLU A 136 -2.93 4.45 -7.66
N TYR A 137 -2.12 3.48 -7.24
CA TYR A 137 -1.47 2.52 -8.14
C TYR A 137 -1.66 1.10 -7.62
N GLN A 138 -1.71 0.13 -8.55
CA GLN A 138 -1.91 -1.27 -8.23
C GLN A 138 -0.67 -2.10 -8.54
N ILE A 139 -0.28 -2.97 -7.58
CA ILE A 139 0.80 -3.95 -7.68
C ILE A 139 0.22 -5.35 -7.66
N GLY A 140 0.63 -6.18 -8.59
CA GLY A 140 0.25 -7.59 -8.61
C GLY A 140 -0.77 -7.93 -9.70
N ALA A 141 -1.42 -9.06 -9.60
CA ALA A 141 -1.36 -10.07 -8.54
C ALA A 141 -0.22 -11.09 -8.76
N GLY A 142 0.28 -11.68 -7.70
CA GLY A 142 1.35 -12.68 -7.73
C GLY A 142 1.71 -13.16 -6.33
N GLY A 143 2.75 -13.98 -6.21
CA GLY A 143 3.21 -14.52 -4.94
C GLY A 143 3.54 -13.42 -3.92
N SER A 144 3.15 -13.64 -2.67
CA SER A 144 3.10 -12.61 -1.62
C SER A 144 4.45 -11.95 -1.32
N ILE A 145 5.54 -12.70 -1.24
CA ILE A 145 6.90 -12.15 -1.06
C ILE A 145 7.25 -11.18 -2.19
N HIS A 146 7.00 -11.62 -3.43
CA HIS A 146 7.37 -10.86 -4.62
C HIS A 146 6.61 -9.54 -4.72
N MET A 147 5.29 -9.59 -4.52
CA MET A 147 4.43 -8.41 -4.60
C MET A 147 4.69 -7.44 -3.44
N SER A 148 5.01 -7.95 -2.25
CA SER A 148 5.37 -7.12 -1.10
C SER A 148 6.70 -6.40 -1.32
N ASP A 149 7.71 -7.09 -1.87
CA ASP A 149 8.98 -6.47 -2.27
C ASP A 149 8.75 -5.36 -3.31
N ASP A 150 7.93 -5.63 -4.33
CA ASP A 150 7.57 -4.66 -5.38
C ASP A 150 6.86 -3.44 -4.81
N LEU A 151 5.93 -3.62 -3.86
CA LEU A 151 5.23 -2.51 -3.20
C LEU A 151 6.22 -1.59 -2.46
N TRP A 152 7.17 -2.14 -1.72
CA TRP A 152 8.15 -1.34 -0.99
C TRP A 152 9.04 -0.52 -1.91
N VAL A 153 9.51 -1.12 -3.01
CA VAL A 153 10.33 -0.39 -4.00
C VAL A 153 9.49 0.63 -4.76
N ALA A 154 8.23 0.34 -5.07
CA ALA A 154 7.31 1.31 -5.69
C ALA A 154 7.08 2.53 -4.78
N ARG A 155 6.88 2.33 -3.46
CA ARG A 155 6.78 3.43 -2.48
C ARG A 155 8.04 4.29 -2.47
N TRP A 156 9.20 3.67 -2.41
CA TRP A 156 10.49 4.38 -2.44
C TRP A 156 10.67 5.20 -3.73
N LEU A 157 10.35 4.61 -4.90
CA LEU A 157 10.41 5.32 -6.17
C LEU A 157 9.47 6.53 -6.22
N MET A 158 8.27 6.41 -5.66
CA MET A 158 7.32 7.53 -5.57
C MET A 158 7.90 8.69 -4.76
N GLU A 159 8.48 8.40 -3.59
CA GLU A 159 9.13 9.42 -2.75
C GLU A 159 10.26 10.12 -3.51
N ARG A 160 11.15 9.37 -4.15
CA ARG A 160 12.28 9.94 -4.91
C ARG A 160 11.81 10.81 -6.07
N ILE A 161 10.76 10.38 -6.79
CA ILE A 161 10.18 11.16 -7.88
C ILE A 161 9.55 12.44 -7.35
N CYS A 162 8.78 12.37 -6.27
CA CYS A 162 8.18 13.56 -5.66
C CYS A 162 9.23 14.58 -5.24
N GLU A 163 10.33 14.14 -4.63
CA GLU A 163 11.44 15.03 -4.22
C GLU A 163 12.05 15.80 -5.39
N HIS A 164 12.16 15.18 -6.57
CA HIS A 164 12.67 15.83 -7.79
C HIS A 164 11.69 16.87 -8.37
N HIS A 165 10.47 16.91 -7.88
CA HIS A 165 9.41 17.81 -8.35
C HIS A 165 8.90 18.76 -7.27
N ASP A 166 9.67 18.95 -6.19
CA ASP A 166 9.32 19.77 -5.04
C ASP A 166 7.95 19.39 -4.42
N LEU A 167 7.65 18.09 -4.46
CA LEU A 167 6.47 17.47 -3.86
C LEU A 167 6.88 16.51 -2.75
N SER A 168 5.91 16.18 -1.92
CA SER A 168 5.96 15.05 -0.99
C SER A 168 4.75 14.16 -1.23
N VAL A 169 4.88 12.88 -0.85
CA VAL A 169 3.80 11.89 -0.90
C VAL A 169 3.42 11.51 0.51
N SER A 170 2.11 11.42 0.76
CA SER A 170 1.56 10.91 2.01
C SER A 170 0.85 9.58 1.76
N LEU A 171 1.19 8.59 2.59
CA LEU A 171 0.50 7.30 2.69
C LEU A 171 -0.37 7.24 3.96
N HIS A 172 -0.58 8.38 4.62
CA HIS A 172 -1.38 8.46 5.84
C HIS A 172 -2.83 8.08 5.54
N PRO A 173 -3.49 7.25 6.37
CA PRO A 173 -4.85 6.78 6.12
C PRO A 173 -5.91 7.89 6.12
N LYS A 174 -5.64 9.02 6.76
CA LYS A 174 -6.47 10.24 6.75
C LYS A 174 -5.61 11.47 6.49
N PRO A 175 -5.23 11.72 5.22
CA PRO A 175 -4.28 12.78 4.88
C PRO A 175 -4.84 14.19 5.10
N VAL A 176 -6.16 14.36 5.02
CA VAL A 176 -6.87 15.63 5.29
C VAL A 176 -7.96 15.37 6.32
N GLN A 177 -7.98 16.17 7.37
CA GLN A 177 -8.97 16.07 8.44
C GLN A 177 -10.34 16.60 8.01
N GLY A 178 -11.41 16.11 8.65
CA GLY A 178 -12.80 16.50 8.36
C GLY A 178 -13.49 15.55 7.38
N ASP A 179 -14.50 16.04 6.68
CA ASP A 179 -15.33 15.27 5.73
C ASP A 179 -14.61 15.06 4.38
N TRP A 180 -13.44 14.42 4.44
CA TRP A 180 -12.62 14.09 3.29
C TRP A 180 -12.39 12.60 3.19
N ASN A 181 -12.17 12.12 1.95
CA ASN A 181 -11.82 10.73 1.70
C ASN A 181 -10.52 10.34 2.42
N GLY A 182 -10.45 9.10 2.89
CA GLY A 182 -9.22 8.51 3.40
C GLY A 182 -8.32 7.98 2.27
N ALA A 183 -7.15 7.47 2.65
CA ALA A 183 -6.23 6.77 1.75
C ALA A 183 -5.94 5.38 2.31
N GLY A 184 -6.17 4.34 1.52
CA GLY A 184 -6.00 2.95 1.90
C GLY A 184 -4.84 2.26 1.20
N CYS A 185 -4.56 1.05 1.65
CA CYS A 185 -3.79 0.08 0.91
C CYS A 185 -4.59 -1.23 0.92
N HIS A 186 -5.57 -1.33 0.02
CA HIS A 186 -6.35 -2.54 -0.09
C HIS A 186 -5.44 -3.72 -0.46
N THR A 187 -5.59 -4.82 0.26
CA THR A 187 -4.83 -6.03 0.03
C THR A 187 -5.74 -7.11 -0.50
N ASN A 188 -5.59 -7.42 -1.77
CA ASN A 188 -6.28 -8.52 -2.42
C ASN A 188 -5.54 -9.81 -2.11
N PHE A 189 -6.29 -10.87 -1.83
CA PHE A 189 -5.74 -12.18 -1.50
C PHE A 189 -6.55 -13.30 -2.13
N SER A 190 -5.89 -14.31 -2.66
CA SER A 190 -6.52 -15.56 -3.07
C SER A 190 -5.55 -16.73 -2.97
N THR A 191 -6.10 -17.94 -2.82
CA THR A 191 -5.37 -19.21 -3.00
C THR A 191 -5.76 -19.87 -4.30
N GLY A 192 -5.05 -20.90 -4.74
CA GLY A 192 -5.40 -21.68 -5.92
C GLY A 192 -6.85 -22.17 -5.86
N ILE A 193 -7.28 -22.71 -4.72
CA ILE A 193 -8.66 -23.20 -4.54
C ILE A 193 -9.69 -22.05 -4.63
N MET A 194 -9.40 -20.89 -4.07
CA MET A 194 -10.33 -19.74 -4.13
C MET A 194 -10.59 -19.27 -5.56
N ARG A 195 -9.66 -19.52 -6.48
CA ARG A 195 -9.80 -19.17 -7.91
C ARG A 195 -10.50 -20.21 -8.75
N GLU A 196 -10.85 -21.38 -8.16
CA GLU A 196 -11.58 -22.43 -8.86
C GLU A 196 -13.07 -22.07 -9.03
N GLU A 197 -13.64 -22.40 -10.20
CA GLU A 197 -15.06 -22.19 -10.49
C GLU A 197 -15.96 -22.97 -9.52
N ILE A 198 -15.56 -24.21 -9.18
CA ILE A 198 -16.30 -25.10 -8.28
C ILE A 198 -15.62 -25.14 -6.93
N GLY A 199 -16.28 -24.65 -5.90
CA GLY A 199 -15.78 -24.69 -4.52
C GLY A 199 -15.06 -23.40 -4.10
N GLY A 200 -14.55 -22.58 -5.01
CA GLY A 200 -13.80 -21.36 -4.69
C GLY A 200 -14.56 -20.41 -3.78
N MET A 201 -15.83 -20.14 -4.08
CA MET A 201 -16.67 -19.30 -3.23
C MET A 201 -16.84 -19.85 -1.80
N ALA A 202 -16.93 -21.17 -1.66
CA ALA A 202 -17.04 -21.79 -0.33
C ALA A 202 -15.74 -21.60 0.48
N GLU A 203 -14.58 -21.67 -0.16
CA GLU A 203 -13.29 -21.42 0.48
C GLU A 203 -13.13 -19.95 0.85
N ILE A 204 -13.54 -19.01 0.00
CA ILE A 204 -13.56 -17.57 0.30
C ILE A 204 -14.42 -17.28 1.54
N LEU A 205 -15.64 -17.83 1.60
CA LEU A 205 -16.53 -17.65 2.75
C LEU A 205 -15.95 -18.27 4.03
N ASN A 206 -15.28 -19.41 3.93
CA ASN A 206 -14.59 -20.04 5.05
C ASN A 206 -13.45 -19.15 5.57
N ALA A 207 -12.65 -18.56 4.69
CA ALA A 207 -11.61 -17.61 5.05
C ALA A 207 -12.21 -16.35 5.74
N CYS A 208 -13.30 -15.80 5.22
CA CYS A 208 -14.00 -14.67 5.85
C CYS A 208 -14.47 -14.98 7.27
N LEU A 209 -14.97 -16.20 7.51
CA LEU A 209 -15.38 -16.63 8.86
C LEU A 209 -14.20 -16.72 9.82
N LYS A 210 -13.05 -17.25 9.39
CA LYS A 210 -11.81 -17.29 10.19
C LYS A 210 -11.30 -15.88 10.51
N LEU A 211 -11.28 -14.99 9.53
CA LEU A 211 -10.85 -13.60 9.71
C LEU A 211 -11.77 -12.82 10.64
N LYS A 212 -13.06 -13.15 10.68
CA LYS A 212 -14.00 -12.56 11.64
C LYS A 212 -13.58 -12.81 13.10
N ASP A 213 -13.13 -14.02 13.39
CA ASP A 213 -12.78 -14.41 14.76
C ASP A 213 -11.48 -13.72 15.24
N THR A 214 -10.63 -13.29 14.32
CA THR A 214 -9.33 -12.64 14.58
C THR A 214 -9.28 -11.18 14.15
N HIS A 215 -10.43 -10.56 13.87
CA HIS A 215 -10.51 -9.19 13.35
C HIS A 215 -9.71 -8.17 14.18
N LYS A 216 -9.87 -8.19 15.51
CA LYS A 216 -9.19 -7.24 16.40
C LYS A 216 -7.68 -7.40 16.43
N GLU A 217 -7.19 -8.62 16.27
CA GLU A 217 -5.75 -8.91 16.16
C GLU A 217 -5.20 -8.35 14.84
N HIS A 218 -5.93 -8.55 13.76
CA HIS A 218 -5.53 -8.06 12.43
C HIS A 218 -5.49 -6.53 12.37
N ILE A 219 -6.50 -5.85 12.90
CA ILE A 219 -6.53 -4.38 12.93
C ILE A 219 -5.28 -3.80 13.62
N LYS A 220 -4.74 -4.45 14.64
CA LYS A 220 -3.53 -3.96 15.34
C LYS A 220 -2.27 -3.97 14.46
N VAL A 221 -2.23 -4.81 13.43
CA VAL A 221 -1.07 -4.95 12.54
C VAL A 221 -1.27 -4.31 11.15
N TYR A 222 -2.47 -3.79 10.85
CA TYR A 222 -2.76 -3.17 9.56
C TYR A 222 -2.23 -1.74 9.41
N GLY A 223 -1.57 -1.21 10.41
CA GLY A 223 -0.96 0.12 10.40
C GLY A 223 -1.57 1.06 11.44
N GLN A 224 -0.93 2.20 11.59
CA GLN A 224 -1.32 3.24 12.55
C GLN A 224 -2.43 4.13 11.96
N ASP A 225 -3.18 4.78 12.83
CA ASP A 225 -4.19 5.81 12.51
C ASP A 225 -5.36 5.34 11.63
N ASN A 226 -5.55 4.02 11.47
CA ASN A 226 -6.67 3.47 10.68
C ASN A 226 -8.04 3.81 11.28
N GLU A 227 -8.14 4.09 12.57
CA GLU A 227 -9.36 4.58 13.23
C GLU A 227 -9.83 5.94 12.68
N GLN A 228 -8.92 6.74 12.11
CA GLN A 228 -9.27 8.01 11.48
C GLN A 228 -9.93 7.82 10.11
N ARG A 229 -9.68 6.68 9.44
CA ARG A 229 -10.24 6.33 8.14
C ARG A 229 -11.44 5.39 8.23
N LEU A 230 -11.37 4.36 9.09
CA LEU A 230 -12.37 3.30 9.19
C LEU A 230 -13.53 3.71 10.10
N THR A 231 -14.33 4.63 9.63
CA THR A 231 -15.43 5.27 10.39
C THR A 231 -16.83 4.75 10.02
N GLY A 232 -16.95 3.92 8.99
CA GLY A 232 -18.22 3.50 8.42
C GLY A 232 -18.79 4.46 7.38
N GLU A 233 -18.07 5.54 7.09
CA GLU A 233 -18.34 6.52 6.03
C GLU A 233 -17.29 6.44 4.92
N HIS A 234 -17.46 7.17 3.82
CA HIS A 234 -16.50 7.22 2.71
C HIS A 234 -16.06 5.82 2.22
N GLU A 235 -17.05 4.94 1.99
CA GLU A 235 -16.82 3.58 1.49
C GLU A 235 -15.94 2.72 2.40
N THR A 236 -15.96 2.96 3.71
CA THR A 236 -15.25 2.14 4.70
C THR A 236 -16.22 1.40 5.63
N CYS A 237 -15.77 0.29 6.21
CA CYS A 237 -16.40 -0.31 7.37
C CYS A 237 -15.88 0.35 8.64
N ASP A 238 -16.74 0.49 9.65
CA ASP A 238 -16.30 0.92 10.99
C ASP A 238 -15.25 -0.05 11.54
N ILE A 239 -14.21 0.48 12.21
CA ILE A 239 -13.03 -0.28 12.63
C ILE A 239 -13.35 -1.43 13.61
N ASP A 240 -14.38 -1.27 14.43
CA ASP A 240 -14.81 -2.29 15.40
C ASP A 240 -15.80 -3.30 14.80
N THR A 241 -16.25 -3.08 13.58
CA THR A 241 -17.24 -3.90 12.88
C THR A 241 -16.56 -4.78 11.83
N PHE A 242 -16.82 -6.09 11.90
CA PHE A 242 -16.43 -7.01 10.84
C PHE A 242 -17.62 -7.42 10.00
N ARG A 243 -17.55 -7.18 8.70
CA ARG A 243 -18.54 -7.70 7.75
C ARG A 243 -17.86 -7.98 6.41
N TYR A 244 -18.43 -8.88 5.65
CA TYR A 244 -18.00 -9.19 4.30
C TYR A 244 -19.21 -9.25 3.36
N GLY A 245 -18.98 -9.00 2.08
CA GLY A 245 -20.03 -9.03 1.08
C GLY A 245 -19.51 -9.01 -0.35
N VAL A 246 -20.32 -9.56 -1.24
CA VAL A 246 -20.03 -9.53 -2.70
C VAL A 246 -20.29 -8.11 -3.21
N SER A 247 -19.29 -7.51 -3.83
CA SER A 247 -19.33 -6.13 -4.36
C SER A 247 -19.75 -5.07 -3.33
N ASP A 248 -19.52 -5.32 -2.05
CA ASP A 248 -19.87 -4.39 -0.95
C ASP A 248 -18.66 -3.53 -0.58
N ARG A 249 -18.62 -2.28 -1.04
CA ARG A 249 -17.53 -1.31 -0.75
C ARG A 249 -17.47 -0.90 0.72
N GLY A 250 -18.57 -0.95 1.46
CA GLY A 250 -18.61 -0.65 2.88
C GLY A 250 -18.31 -1.84 3.78
N ALA A 251 -17.81 -2.97 3.25
CA ALA A 251 -17.45 -4.14 4.03
C ALA A 251 -15.95 -4.14 4.41
N SER A 252 -15.61 -4.84 5.50
CA SER A 252 -14.22 -5.11 5.89
C SER A 252 -13.52 -5.99 4.85
N ILE A 253 -14.26 -6.93 4.25
CA ILE A 253 -13.80 -7.79 3.16
C ILE A 253 -14.81 -7.71 2.01
N ARG A 254 -14.34 -7.29 0.85
CA ARG A 254 -15.10 -7.29 -0.40
C ARG A 254 -14.74 -8.54 -1.20
N ILE A 255 -15.77 -9.27 -1.61
CA ILE A 255 -15.64 -10.47 -2.44
C ILE A 255 -15.99 -10.13 -3.89
#